data_1f99f0bdcf73110ed13984bd5b754ea8
#
_entry.id   1f99f0bdcf73110ed13984bd5b754ea8
#
_cell.length_a   1.000
_cell.length_b   1.000
_cell.length_c   1.000
_cell.angle_alpha   90.00
_cell.angle_beta   90.00
_cell.angle_gamma   90.00
#
_symmetry.space_group_name_H-M   'P 1'
#
loop_
_entity.id
_entity.type
_entity.pdbx_description
1 polymer ?
#
loop_
_entity_poly.entity_id
_entity_poly.type
_entity_poly.pdbx_seq_one_letter_code
_entity_poly.pdbx_strand_id
1 'polypeptide(L)'
;IVSDMNKCYYPDSFVVPFIDIVHDRAVEEIFRGCIRGCRFCQAGFIYRPIREKSVETINRQSKALIDSTGYDELSLCSLSTSDHSCVNEMLTSLIDWTVRDKINLSLPSLRVDNFSDELVDKLSKVRRSGLTFAPEAGTQRMRDVINKNVTEEEVLRTCTKAFAGGWTSVKLYFMMGLPTETMEDIAGIAQLAGKVVDAYYNTPEHKKGCAVSVSVSCASFIPKPFTPFQWEPEDTMT
;
A
#
# COMPACT_ATOMS: atom_id res chain seq x y z
N ILE A 1 24.91 -4.99 6.94
CA ILE A 1 23.56 -5.54 6.62
C ILE A 1 22.98 -6.08 7.93
N VAL A 2 21.78 -5.62 8.29
CA VAL A 2 21.04 -6.17 9.42
C VAL A 2 20.54 -7.57 9.03
N SER A 3 20.95 -8.59 9.76
CA SER A 3 20.56 -9.98 9.48
C SER A 3 19.28 -10.39 10.21
N ASP A 4 19.02 -9.80 11.37
CA ASP A 4 17.86 -10.09 12.22
C ASP A 4 17.19 -8.78 12.67
N MET A 5 16.01 -8.49 12.14
CA MET A 5 15.27 -7.26 12.45
C MET A 5 14.73 -7.24 13.89
N ASN A 6 14.55 -8.40 14.52
CA ASN A 6 14.07 -8.47 15.91
C ASN A 6 15.12 -8.00 16.91
N LYS A 7 16.41 -8.11 16.54
CA LYS A 7 17.56 -7.70 17.38
C LYS A 7 18.07 -6.31 17.05
N CYS A 8 17.49 -5.64 16.05
CA CYS A 8 17.88 -4.27 15.75
C CYS A 8 17.50 -3.34 16.88
N TYR A 9 18.36 -2.35 17.10
CA TYR A 9 17.96 -1.22 17.94
C TYR A 9 16.71 -0.57 17.36
N TYR A 10 15.74 -0.36 18.22
CA TYR A 10 14.52 0.40 17.94
C TYR A 10 14.20 1.24 19.18
N PRO A 11 13.92 2.53 19.05
CA PRO A 11 13.64 3.37 20.20
C PRO A 11 12.30 2.96 20.85
N ASP A 12 12.29 2.80 22.17
CA ASP A 12 11.05 2.60 22.93
C ASP A 12 10.31 3.93 23.17
N SER A 13 10.99 5.05 22.90
CA SER A 13 10.43 6.40 22.95
C SER A 13 11.16 7.31 21.99
N PHE A 14 10.49 8.34 21.49
CA PHE A 14 11.10 9.38 20.65
C PHE A 14 10.53 10.76 20.97
N VAL A 15 11.23 11.78 20.50
CA VAL A 15 10.82 13.17 20.69
C VAL A 15 9.59 13.47 19.84
N VAL A 16 8.50 13.87 20.50
CA VAL A 16 7.30 14.33 19.82
C VAL A 16 7.47 15.81 19.49
N PRO A 17 7.31 16.24 18.23
CA PRO A 17 7.38 17.64 17.85
C PRO A 17 6.31 18.47 18.56
N PHE A 18 6.65 19.67 18.96
CA PHE A 18 5.71 20.63 19.55
C PHE A 18 4.90 21.40 18.50
N ILE A 19 5.33 21.37 17.25
CA ILE A 19 4.67 22.01 16.11
C ILE A 19 3.91 20.97 15.27
N ASP A 20 2.92 21.40 14.51
CA ASP A 20 2.20 20.54 13.56
C ASP A 20 3.16 19.97 12.51
N ILE A 21 3.08 18.67 12.28
CA ILE A 21 3.85 17.94 11.28
C ILE A 21 2.92 17.11 10.41
N VAL A 22 3.40 16.78 9.20
CA VAL A 22 2.59 16.05 8.20
C VAL A 22 2.25 14.62 8.65
N HIS A 23 3.15 13.97 9.38
CA HIS A 23 3.00 12.60 9.87
C HIS A 23 3.01 12.55 11.40
N ASP A 24 1.98 13.12 12.00
CA ASP A 24 1.83 13.20 13.46
C ASP A 24 1.26 11.89 14.03
N ARG A 25 2.11 10.85 14.06
CA ARG A 25 1.76 9.49 14.46
C ARG A 25 2.97 8.63 14.81
N ALA A 26 2.75 7.57 15.57
CA ALA A 26 3.75 6.53 15.78
C ALA A 26 3.91 5.69 14.49
N VAL A 27 5.15 5.37 14.11
CA VAL A 27 5.46 4.57 12.92
C VAL A 27 6.28 3.35 13.31
N GLU A 28 5.79 2.16 12.98
CA GLU A 28 6.47 0.89 13.20
C GLU A 28 6.91 0.26 11.88
N GLU A 29 8.23 0.06 11.69
CA GLU A 29 8.78 -0.67 10.55
C GLU A 29 8.62 -2.18 10.78
N ILE A 30 7.75 -2.83 10.01
CA ILE A 30 7.41 -4.25 10.20
C ILE A 30 8.35 -5.20 9.45
N PHE A 31 8.86 -4.79 8.29
CA PHE A 31 9.89 -5.49 7.55
C PHE A 31 10.62 -4.57 6.58
N ARG A 32 11.77 -5.02 6.12
CA ARG A 32 12.62 -4.30 5.16
C ARG A 32 12.90 -5.16 3.95
N GLY A 33 12.83 -4.55 2.76
CA GLY A 33 13.03 -5.20 1.48
C GLY A 33 11.75 -5.42 0.70
N CYS A 34 11.88 -5.96 -0.53
CA CYS A 34 10.75 -6.30 -1.38
C CYS A 34 11.08 -7.55 -2.20
N ILE A 35 10.16 -8.54 -2.25
CA ILE A 35 10.31 -9.75 -3.06
C ILE A 35 9.93 -9.53 -4.52
N ARG A 36 9.22 -8.44 -4.81
CA ARG A 36 8.69 -8.17 -6.14
C ARG A 36 9.82 -7.77 -7.10
N GLY A 37 9.61 -8.05 -8.37
CA GLY A 37 10.59 -7.77 -9.41
C GLY A 37 10.12 -6.72 -10.40
N CYS A 38 9.39 -5.68 -9.96
CA CYS A 38 8.96 -4.59 -10.83
C CYS A 38 10.17 -3.93 -11.50
N ARG A 39 10.19 -3.91 -12.83
CA ARG A 39 11.37 -3.53 -13.62
C ARG A 39 11.80 -2.07 -13.47
N PHE A 40 10.92 -1.21 -12.96
CA PHE A 40 11.18 0.21 -12.70
C PHE A 40 11.64 0.50 -11.27
N CYS A 41 11.52 -0.45 -10.34
CA CYS A 41 11.62 -0.19 -8.91
C CYS A 41 12.93 -0.72 -8.31
N GLN A 42 13.70 0.16 -7.68
CA GLN A 42 14.96 -0.21 -7.01
C GLN A 42 14.74 -1.16 -5.83
N ALA A 43 13.60 -1.07 -5.14
CA ALA A 43 13.36 -1.80 -3.89
C ALA A 43 13.50 -3.32 -4.05
N GLY A 44 13.04 -3.87 -5.18
CA GLY A 44 13.14 -5.30 -5.49
C GLY A 44 14.54 -5.77 -5.88
N PHE A 45 15.50 -4.87 -6.07
CA PHE A 45 16.86 -5.19 -6.51
C PHE A 45 17.90 -4.87 -5.46
N ILE A 46 17.85 -3.70 -4.80
CA ILE A 46 18.87 -3.27 -3.84
C ILE A 46 18.54 -3.62 -2.38
N TYR A 47 17.26 -3.86 -2.04
CA TYR A 47 16.81 -4.17 -0.68
C TYR A 47 16.46 -5.66 -0.51
N ARG A 48 17.23 -6.55 -1.06
CA ARG A 48 17.15 -8.00 -0.84
C ARG A 48 18.24 -8.50 0.11
N PRO A 49 17.97 -9.56 0.89
CA PRO A 49 16.71 -10.28 1.09
C PRO A 49 15.68 -9.49 1.92
N ILE A 50 14.43 -9.95 1.91
CA ILE A 50 13.44 -9.50 2.90
C ILE A 50 13.87 -9.93 4.29
N ARG A 51 13.63 -9.05 5.26
CA ARG A 51 13.90 -9.27 6.67
C ARG A 51 12.70 -8.75 7.44
N GLU A 52 11.98 -9.65 8.08
CA GLU A 52 10.75 -9.37 8.82
C GLU A 52 11.03 -9.32 10.32
N LYS A 53 10.25 -8.51 11.03
CA LYS A 53 10.11 -8.60 12.47
C LYS A 53 9.04 -9.63 12.83
N SER A 54 9.21 -10.30 13.95
CA SER A 54 8.16 -11.20 14.48
C SER A 54 6.95 -10.40 14.98
N VAL A 55 5.81 -11.07 15.03
CA VAL A 55 4.55 -10.48 15.53
C VAL A 55 4.74 -9.94 16.96
N GLU A 56 5.43 -10.67 17.83
CA GLU A 56 5.72 -10.25 19.21
C GLU A 56 6.57 -8.97 19.26
N THR A 57 7.60 -8.90 18.40
CA THR A 57 8.47 -7.71 18.33
C THR A 57 7.69 -6.50 17.86
N ILE A 58 6.88 -6.63 16.80
CA ILE A 58 6.03 -5.57 16.28
C ILE A 58 5.05 -5.07 17.37
N ASN A 59 4.35 -5.97 18.03
CA ASN A 59 3.40 -5.61 19.09
C ASN A 59 4.09 -4.90 20.26
N ARG A 60 5.21 -5.44 20.75
CA ARG A 60 5.97 -4.84 21.86
C ARG A 60 6.46 -3.44 21.53
N GLN A 61 7.06 -3.26 20.35
CA GLN A 61 7.59 -1.97 19.92
C GLN A 61 6.46 -0.97 19.66
N SER A 62 5.41 -1.36 18.95
CA SER A 62 4.23 -0.52 18.70
C SER A 62 3.60 -0.02 19.99
N LYS A 63 3.43 -0.92 20.98
CA LYS A 63 2.86 -0.53 22.26
C LYS A 63 3.77 0.42 23.04
N ALA A 64 5.07 0.16 23.08
CA ALA A 64 6.03 1.05 23.74
C ALA A 64 6.03 2.44 23.12
N LEU A 65 5.96 2.55 21.79
CA LEU A 65 5.88 3.84 21.11
C LEU A 65 4.60 4.61 21.46
N ILE A 66 3.44 3.96 21.43
CA ILE A 66 2.16 4.59 21.79
C ILE A 66 2.17 5.03 23.26
N ASP A 67 2.59 4.15 24.17
CA ASP A 67 2.60 4.43 25.61
C ASP A 67 3.56 5.59 25.96
N SER A 68 4.67 5.76 25.23
CA SER A 68 5.68 6.79 25.50
C SER A 68 5.39 8.13 24.82
N THR A 69 4.66 8.14 23.71
CA THR A 69 4.44 9.36 22.90
C THR A 69 3.04 9.96 23.10
N GLY A 70 2.07 9.13 23.48
CA GLY A 70 0.67 9.55 23.60
C GLY A 70 -0.04 9.73 22.24
N TYR A 71 0.55 9.26 21.13
CA TYR A 71 -0.12 9.28 19.84
C TYR A 71 -1.36 8.38 19.83
N ASP A 72 -2.39 8.80 19.11
CA ASP A 72 -3.63 8.07 18.88
C ASP A 72 -3.68 7.37 17.51
N GLU A 73 -2.59 7.41 16.75
CA GLU A 73 -2.43 6.70 15.47
C GLU A 73 -1.10 5.92 15.43
N LEU A 74 -1.21 4.65 15.07
CA LEU A 74 -0.09 3.76 14.75
C LEU A 74 -0.09 3.46 13.26
N SER A 75 1.00 3.77 12.56
CA SER A 75 1.19 3.43 11.15
C SER A 75 2.24 2.35 10.98
N LEU A 76 1.91 1.29 10.25
CA LEU A 76 2.89 0.27 9.89
C LEU A 76 3.70 0.74 8.67
N CYS A 77 5.00 0.55 8.71
CA CYS A 77 5.91 0.95 7.63
C CYS A 77 6.55 -0.26 6.97
N SER A 78 6.35 -0.37 5.66
CA SER A 78 7.00 -1.36 4.80
C SER A 78 6.83 -0.97 3.32
N LEU A 79 7.50 -1.70 2.43
CA LEU A 79 7.29 -1.56 0.98
C LEU A 79 6.04 -2.29 0.47
N SER A 80 5.48 -3.21 1.27
CA SER A 80 4.25 -3.94 0.93
C SER A 80 3.71 -4.65 2.17
N THR A 81 2.89 -3.99 2.96
CA THR A 81 2.38 -4.53 4.26
C THR A 81 1.69 -5.89 4.10
N SER A 82 0.96 -6.09 3.02
CA SER A 82 0.27 -7.35 2.73
C SER A 82 1.21 -8.52 2.35
N ASP A 83 2.49 -8.26 2.10
CA ASP A 83 3.49 -9.31 1.81
C ASP A 83 4.20 -9.84 3.06
N HIS A 84 3.88 -9.35 4.26
CA HIS A 84 4.42 -9.90 5.51
C HIS A 84 3.93 -11.33 5.72
N SER A 85 4.85 -12.26 6.02
CA SER A 85 4.54 -13.71 6.09
C SER A 85 3.44 -14.05 7.12
N CYS A 86 3.34 -13.28 8.21
CA CYS A 86 2.36 -13.45 9.28
C CYS A 86 1.36 -12.29 9.34
N VAL A 87 0.97 -11.69 8.20
CA VAL A 87 0.13 -10.48 8.16
C VAL A 87 -1.18 -10.62 8.91
N ASN A 88 -1.87 -11.74 8.79
CA ASN A 88 -3.16 -11.98 9.45
C ASN A 88 -3.02 -12.09 10.98
N GLU A 89 -2.01 -12.79 11.46
CA GLU A 89 -1.70 -12.92 12.88
C GLU A 89 -1.29 -11.57 13.48
N MET A 90 -0.40 -10.87 12.79
CA MET A 90 0.07 -9.53 13.16
C MET A 90 -1.11 -8.55 13.31
N LEU A 91 -1.99 -8.48 12.31
CA LEU A 91 -3.13 -7.58 12.34
C LEU A 91 -4.14 -7.96 13.43
N THR A 92 -4.39 -9.27 13.64
CA THR A 92 -5.27 -9.72 14.72
C THR A 92 -4.75 -9.23 16.07
N SER A 93 -3.45 -9.45 16.31
CA SER A 93 -2.82 -9.06 17.57
C SER A 93 -2.77 -7.54 17.77
N LEU A 94 -2.51 -6.76 16.73
CA LEU A 94 -2.53 -5.29 16.80
C LEU A 94 -3.94 -4.75 17.03
N ILE A 95 -4.94 -5.25 16.31
CA ILE A 95 -6.33 -4.79 16.38
C ILE A 95 -6.92 -5.05 17.79
N ASP A 96 -6.56 -6.16 18.42
CA ASP A 96 -7.06 -6.53 19.74
C ASP A 96 -6.86 -5.43 20.78
N TRP A 97 -5.66 -4.85 20.84
CA TRP A 97 -5.41 -3.78 21.81
C TRP A 97 -5.66 -2.36 21.23
N THR A 98 -5.41 -2.11 19.94
CA THR A 98 -5.60 -0.78 19.36
C THR A 98 -7.07 -0.36 19.37
N VAL A 99 -8.01 -1.30 19.12
CA VAL A 99 -9.45 -1.01 19.21
C VAL A 99 -9.86 -0.71 20.66
N ARG A 100 -9.38 -1.51 21.62
CA ARG A 100 -9.65 -1.30 23.04
C ARG A 100 -9.13 0.04 23.54
N ASP A 101 -7.92 0.39 23.15
CA ASP A 101 -7.21 1.59 23.60
C ASP A 101 -7.55 2.82 22.70
N LYS A 102 -8.46 2.66 21.72
CA LYS A 102 -8.90 3.69 20.75
C LYS A 102 -7.77 4.28 19.90
N ILE A 103 -6.77 3.49 19.57
CA ILE A 103 -5.66 3.85 18.68
C ILE A 103 -6.07 3.52 17.24
N ASN A 104 -5.88 4.48 16.34
CA ASN A 104 -6.10 4.29 14.92
C ASN A 104 -4.95 3.49 14.32
N LEU A 105 -5.24 2.41 13.61
CA LEU A 105 -4.23 1.62 12.90
C LEU A 105 -4.24 2.00 11.41
N SER A 106 -3.12 2.49 10.91
CA SER A 106 -2.92 2.86 9.51
C SER A 106 -2.04 1.83 8.81
N LEU A 107 -2.51 1.33 7.67
CA LEU A 107 -1.84 0.30 6.87
C LEU A 107 -1.52 0.86 5.47
N PRO A 108 -0.43 1.57 5.32
CA PRO A 108 0.03 2.01 4.01
C PRO A 108 0.53 0.82 3.18
N SER A 109 0.66 1.02 1.87
CA SER A 109 1.30 0.06 0.96
C SER A 109 0.61 -1.30 0.88
N LEU A 110 -0.74 -1.31 0.82
CA LEU A 110 -1.49 -2.51 0.55
C LEU A 110 -1.42 -2.84 -0.95
N ARG A 111 -1.15 -4.10 -1.26
CA ARG A 111 -1.16 -4.59 -2.64
C ARG A 111 -2.52 -5.18 -3.00
N VAL A 112 -2.88 -4.99 -4.25
CA VAL A 112 -4.15 -5.46 -4.83
C VAL A 112 -4.24 -6.99 -4.82
N ASP A 113 -3.15 -7.67 -5.18
CA ASP A 113 -3.06 -9.13 -5.31
C ASP A 113 -3.09 -9.89 -3.97
N ASN A 114 -2.84 -9.20 -2.85
CA ASN A 114 -2.84 -9.79 -1.50
C ASN A 114 -3.96 -9.24 -0.59
N PHE A 115 -5.11 -8.90 -1.16
CA PHE A 115 -6.24 -8.32 -0.43
C PHE A 115 -7.31 -9.40 -0.15
N SER A 116 -7.11 -10.18 0.92
CA SER A 116 -8.03 -11.25 1.32
C SER A 116 -9.30 -10.71 1.98
N ASP A 117 -10.38 -11.52 2.00
CA ASP A 117 -11.62 -11.15 2.68
C ASP A 117 -11.40 -10.96 4.18
N GLU A 118 -10.58 -11.82 4.79
CA GLU A 118 -10.18 -11.70 6.20
C GLU A 118 -9.47 -10.37 6.50
N LEU A 119 -8.63 -9.90 5.56
CA LEU A 119 -7.96 -8.62 5.68
C LEU A 119 -8.96 -7.46 5.58
N VAL A 120 -9.94 -7.53 4.67
CA VAL A 120 -11.02 -6.53 4.56
C VAL A 120 -11.83 -6.44 5.84
N ASP A 121 -12.23 -7.57 6.41
CA ASP A 121 -12.99 -7.63 7.65
C ASP A 121 -12.21 -7.00 8.83
N LYS A 122 -10.91 -7.27 8.92
CA LYS A 122 -10.04 -6.67 9.91
C LYS A 122 -9.91 -5.17 9.72
N LEU A 123 -9.66 -4.73 8.48
CA LEU A 123 -9.54 -3.30 8.14
C LEU A 123 -10.83 -2.52 8.37
N SER A 124 -12.00 -3.15 8.20
CA SER A 124 -13.29 -2.50 8.45
C SER A 124 -13.50 -2.11 9.91
N LYS A 125 -12.80 -2.78 10.85
CA LYS A 125 -12.86 -2.53 12.31
C LYS A 125 -11.99 -1.37 12.76
N VAL A 126 -11.00 -0.98 11.95
CA VAL A 126 -10.18 0.22 12.17
C VAL A 126 -10.76 1.42 11.46
N ARG A 127 -10.32 2.63 11.83
CA ARG A 127 -10.76 3.86 11.16
C ARG A 127 -10.52 3.75 9.65
N ARG A 128 -11.58 3.93 8.87
CA ARG A 128 -11.52 3.88 7.40
C ARG A 128 -10.73 5.06 6.85
N SER A 129 -9.45 4.87 6.58
CA SER A 129 -8.68 5.75 5.72
C SER A 129 -9.01 5.46 4.25
N GLY A 130 -8.77 6.41 3.34
CA GLY A 130 -8.89 6.14 1.90
C GLY A 130 -7.95 5.01 1.47
N LEU A 131 -8.44 4.11 0.62
CA LEU A 131 -7.61 3.04 0.07
C LEU A 131 -6.79 3.56 -1.10
N THR A 132 -5.54 3.14 -1.13
CA THR A 132 -4.62 3.49 -2.22
C THR A 132 -4.06 2.23 -2.83
N PHE A 133 -4.20 2.11 -4.15
CA PHE A 133 -3.65 1.01 -4.93
C PHE A 133 -2.77 1.56 -6.06
N ALA A 134 -1.78 0.78 -6.45
CA ALA A 134 -0.82 1.15 -7.48
C ALA A 134 -0.79 0.09 -8.60
N PRO A 135 -1.74 0.10 -9.55
CA PRO A 135 -1.66 -0.73 -10.76
C PRO A 135 -0.44 -0.38 -11.62
N GLU A 136 0.02 0.86 -11.55
CA GLU A 136 1.16 1.49 -12.24
C GLU A 136 0.94 1.69 -13.74
N ALA A 137 0.13 0.86 -14.42
CA ALA A 137 -0.17 1.00 -15.84
C ALA A 137 -1.65 0.68 -16.14
N GLY A 138 -2.19 1.32 -17.18
CA GLY A 138 -3.59 1.25 -17.54
C GLY A 138 -4.00 -0.09 -18.15
N THR A 139 -3.11 -0.72 -18.95
CA THR A 139 -3.38 -1.97 -19.65
C THR A 139 -2.67 -3.17 -19.04
N GLN A 140 -3.21 -4.37 -19.25
CA GLN A 140 -2.54 -5.60 -18.82
C GLN A 140 -1.19 -5.77 -19.50
N ARG A 141 -1.12 -5.46 -20.81
CA ARG A 141 0.13 -5.50 -21.57
C ARG A 141 1.24 -4.71 -20.87
N MET A 142 0.94 -3.47 -20.46
CA MET A 142 1.94 -2.65 -19.79
C MET A 142 2.27 -3.13 -18.37
N ARG A 143 1.30 -3.64 -17.62
CA ARG A 143 1.57 -4.27 -16.32
C ARG A 143 2.51 -5.48 -16.46
N ASP A 144 2.39 -6.24 -17.54
CA ASP A 144 3.29 -7.35 -17.84
C ASP A 144 4.69 -6.86 -18.25
N VAL A 145 4.77 -5.81 -19.08
CA VAL A 145 6.03 -5.17 -19.47
C VAL A 145 6.81 -4.69 -18.24
N ILE A 146 6.16 -4.05 -17.29
CA ILE A 146 6.80 -3.56 -16.07
C ILE A 146 6.96 -4.63 -14.98
N ASN A 147 6.50 -5.86 -15.24
CA ASN A 147 6.50 -6.98 -14.28
C ASN A 147 5.79 -6.62 -12.96
N LYS A 148 4.64 -5.95 -13.04
CA LYS A 148 3.87 -5.54 -11.85
C LYS A 148 3.17 -6.73 -11.20
N ASN A 149 2.86 -7.78 -11.97
CA ASN A 149 2.12 -8.98 -11.53
C ASN A 149 0.81 -8.64 -10.82
N VAL A 150 0.03 -7.75 -11.42
CA VAL A 150 -1.32 -7.37 -10.99
C VAL A 150 -2.22 -7.41 -12.21
N THR A 151 -3.31 -8.16 -12.14
CA THR A 151 -4.29 -8.23 -13.21
C THR A 151 -5.41 -7.19 -13.05
N GLU A 152 -6.09 -6.85 -14.15
CA GLU A 152 -7.25 -5.98 -14.09
C GLU A 152 -8.34 -6.58 -13.19
N GLU A 153 -8.55 -7.89 -13.29
CA GLU A 153 -9.54 -8.61 -12.48
C GLU A 153 -9.24 -8.50 -10.99
N GLU A 154 -7.96 -8.59 -10.58
CA GLU A 154 -7.56 -8.41 -9.19
C GLU A 154 -7.83 -6.99 -8.70
N VAL A 155 -7.57 -5.96 -9.53
CA VAL A 155 -7.89 -4.56 -9.20
C VAL A 155 -9.39 -4.41 -8.95
N LEU A 156 -10.20 -4.88 -9.88
CA LEU A 156 -11.66 -4.74 -9.79
C LEU A 156 -12.22 -5.53 -8.62
N ARG A 157 -11.79 -6.77 -8.42
CA ARG A 157 -12.19 -7.62 -7.30
C ARG A 157 -11.87 -6.96 -5.95
N THR A 158 -10.67 -6.40 -5.82
CA THR A 158 -10.23 -5.74 -4.58
C THR A 158 -11.04 -4.47 -4.32
N CYS A 159 -11.29 -3.66 -5.35
CA CYS A 159 -12.15 -2.48 -5.22
C CYS A 159 -13.59 -2.85 -4.85
N THR A 160 -14.16 -3.89 -5.49
CA THR A 160 -15.51 -4.41 -5.16
C THR A 160 -15.61 -4.82 -3.70
N LYS A 161 -14.64 -5.59 -3.19
CA LYS A 161 -14.58 -5.97 -1.76
C LYS A 161 -14.51 -4.75 -0.84
N ALA A 162 -13.67 -3.76 -1.19
CA ALA A 162 -13.59 -2.53 -0.43
C ALA A 162 -14.94 -1.79 -0.40
N PHE A 163 -15.61 -1.69 -1.53
CA PHE A 163 -16.92 -1.03 -1.64
C PHE A 163 -18.00 -1.78 -0.86
N ALA A 164 -18.03 -3.11 -0.90
CA ALA A 164 -18.90 -3.93 -0.06
C ALA A 164 -18.59 -3.70 1.44
N GLY A 165 -17.33 -3.52 1.80
CA GLY A 165 -16.89 -3.13 3.14
C GLY A 165 -17.21 -1.68 3.53
N GLY A 166 -17.85 -0.90 2.62
CA GLY A 166 -18.36 0.45 2.85
C GLY A 166 -17.37 1.58 2.58
N TRP A 167 -16.26 1.32 1.89
CA TRP A 167 -15.41 2.39 1.36
C TRP A 167 -16.10 3.10 0.19
N THR A 168 -15.89 4.41 0.11
CA THR A 168 -16.42 5.26 -0.96
C THR A 168 -15.34 6.05 -1.66
N SER A 169 -14.07 5.84 -1.30
CA SER A 169 -12.93 6.54 -1.89
C SER A 169 -11.79 5.55 -2.16
N VAL A 170 -11.27 5.59 -3.38
CA VAL A 170 -10.10 4.83 -3.82
C VAL A 170 -9.16 5.75 -4.58
N LYS A 171 -7.87 5.67 -4.30
CA LYS A 171 -6.82 6.34 -5.06
C LYS A 171 -6.01 5.34 -5.85
N LEU A 172 -5.83 5.59 -7.14
CA LEU A 172 -5.07 4.77 -8.06
C LEU A 172 -3.81 5.51 -8.52
N TYR A 173 -2.65 4.87 -8.42
CA TYR A 173 -1.38 5.40 -8.91
C TYR A 173 -0.99 4.74 -10.22
N PHE A 174 -0.54 5.58 -11.16
CA PHE A 174 -0.04 5.17 -12.47
C PHE A 174 1.23 5.92 -12.82
N MET A 175 1.99 5.35 -13.76
CA MET A 175 3.10 6.01 -14.44
C MET A 175 2.79 6.16 -15.92
N MET A 176 3.34 7.20 -16.53
CA MET A 176 3.32 7.46 -17.97
C MET A 176 4.75 7.60 -18.47
N GLY A 177 4.98 7.32 -19.76
CA GLY A 177 6.32 7.29 -20.34
C GLY A 177 7.08 5.99 -20.06
N LEU A 178 6.35 4.90 -19.80
CA LEU A 178 6.94 3.58 -19.58
C LEU A 178 7.53 3.02 -20.89
N PRO A 179 8.62 2.25 -20.83
CA PRO A 179 9.19 1.61 -22.02
C PRO A 179 8.14 0.85 -22.83
N THR A 180 8.06 1.11 -24.13
CA THR A 180 7.10 0.55 -25.11
C THR A 180 5.63 0.99 -24.90
N GLU A 181 5.35 2.00 -24.10
CA GLU A 181 4.00 2.52 -23.88
C GLU A 181 3.43 3.13 -25.18
N THR A 182 2.14 2.95 -25.38
CA THR A 182 1.41 3.52 -26.52
C THR A 182 0.28 4.42 -26.01
N MET A 183 -0.29 5.24 -26.90
CA MET A 183 -1.45 6.07 -26.56
C MET A 183 -2.66 5.25 -26.08
N GLU A 184 -2.81 4.02 -26.55
CA GLU A 184 -3.84 3.10 -26.08
C GLU A 184 -3.62 2.67 -24.63
N ASP A 185 -2.35 2.48 -24.23
CA ASP A 185 -2.00 2.15 -22.86
C ASP A 185 -2.29 3.32 -21.90
N ILE A 186 -2.00 4.54 -22.35
CA ILE A 186 -2.32 5.76 -21.59
C ILE A 186 -3.84 5.93 -21.46
N ALA A 187 -4.59 5.76 -22.56
CA ALA A 187 -6.06 5.78 -22.52
C ALA A 187 -6.63 4.69 -21.59
N GLY A 188 -5.96 3.55 -21.50
CA GLY A 188 -6.27 2.47 -20.57
C GLY A 188 -6.32 2.88 -19.10
N ILE A 189 -5.59 3.92 -18.70
CA ILE A 189 -5.63 4.48 -17.34
C ILE A 189 -7.05 4.98 -17.02
N ALA A 190 -7.61 5.81 -17.92
CA ALA A 190 -8.96 6.33 -17.74
C ALA A 190 -10.02 5.22 -17.80
N GLN A 191 -9.82 4.24 -18.69
CA GLN A 191 -10.72 3.09 -18.83
C GLN A 191 -10.73 2.24 -17.55
N LEU A 192 -9.57 1.94 -16.97
CA LEU A 192 -9.49 1.19 -15.71
C LEU A 192 -10.14 1.94 -14.56
N ALA A 193 -9.91 3.25 -14.47
CA ALA A 193 -10.56 4.09 -13.46
C ALA A 193 -12.10 4.09 -13.62
N GLY A 194 -12.61 4.17 -14.86
CA GLY A 194 -14.03 4.05 -15.17
C GLY A 194 -14.60 2.71 -14.71
N LYS A 195 -13.93 1.58 -15.03
CA LYS A 195 -14.34 0.24 -14.56
C LYS A 195 -14.40 0.14 -13.03
N VAL A 196 -13.51 0.84 -12.31
CA VAL A 196 -13.56 0.89 -10.84
C VAL A 196 -14.78 1.67 -10.36
N VAL A 197 -15.16 2.76 -11.03
CA VAL A 197 -16.43 3.49 -10.75
C VAL A 197 -17.64 2.58 -11.00
N ASP A 198 -17.66 1.88 -12.13
CA ASP A 198 -18.74 0.94 -12.47
C ASP A 198 -18.84 -0.20 -11.43
N ALA A 199 -17.69 -0.70 -10.96
CA ALA A 199 -17.65 -1.72 -9.92
C ALA A 199 -18.33 -1.27 -8.63
N TYR A 200 -18.20 0.01 -8.24
CA TYR A 200 -18.91 0.57 -7.08
C TYR A 200 -20.41 0.49 -7.25
N TYR A 201 -20.94 0.99 -8.35
CA TYR A 201 -22.39 1.03 -8.58
C TYR A 201 -22.99 -0.36 -8.83
N ASN A 202 -22.19 -1.31 -9.31
CA ASN A 202 -22.57 -2.71 -9.49
C ASN A 202 -22.46 -3.55 -8.21
N THR A 203 -21.86 -3.04 -7.13
CA THR A 203 -21.77 -3.73 -5.85
C THR A 203 -23.06 -3.52 -5.05
N PRO A 204 -23.86 -4.56 -4.76
CA PRO A 204 -25.15 -4.39 -4.07
C PRO A 204 -25.02 -3.79 -2.67
N GLU A 205 -23.94 -4.13 -1.98
CA GLU A 205 -23.63 -3.73 -0.61
C GLU A 205 -22.98 -2.35 -0.51
N HIS A 206 -22.73 -1.66 -1.63
CA HIS A 206 -22.10 -0.34 -1.57
C HIS A 206 -22.90 0.65 -0.71
N LYS A 207 -22.24 1.62 -0.14
CA LYS A 207 -22.86 2.62 0.74
C LYS A 207 -23.89 3.46 -0.03
N LYS A 208 -25.17 3.18 0.18
CA LYS A 208 -26.27 3.88 -0.50
C LYS A 208 -26.31 5.36 -0.14
N GLY A 209 -26.66 6.19 -1.12
CA GLY A 209 -26.73 7.66 -0.94
C GLY A 209 -25.38 8.38 -0.94
N CYS A 210 -24.28 7.65 -1.16
CA CYS A 210 -22.94 8.22 -1.32
C CYS A 210 -22.44 7.99 -2.74
N ALA A 211 -21.83 9.00 -3.33
CA ALA A 211 -21.07 8.85 -4.57
C ALA A 211 -19.68 8.29 -4.27
N VAL A 212 -19.15 7.50 -5.22
CA VAL A 212 -17.75 7.05 -5.16
C VAL A 212 -16.82 8.19 -5.59
N SER A 213 -15.65 8.26 -4.96
CA SER A 213 -14.53 9.10 -5.39
C SER A 213 -13.37 8.20 -5.82
N VAL A 214 -13.05 8.20 -7.11
CA VAL A 214 -11.86 7.52 -7.65
C VAL A 214 -10.87 8.60 -8.08
N SER A 215 -9.78 8.72 -7.33
CA SER A 215 -8.70 9.67 -7.65
C SER A 215 -7.60 8.96 -8.42
N VAL A 216 -7.20 9.50 -9.56
CA VAL A 216 -6.08 9.01 -10.37
C VAL A 216 -4.90 9.95 -10.20
N SER A 217 -3.74 9.40 -9.88
CA SER A 217 -2.48 10.14 -9.81
C SER A 217 -1.50 9.51 -10.80
N CYS A 218 -1.06 10.29 -11.78
CA CYS A 218 -0.08 9.89 -12.77
C CYS A 218 1.25 10.59 -12.50
N ALA A 219 2.34 9.83 -12.52
CA ALA A 219 3.70 10.34 -12.44
C ALA A 219 4.46 9.97 -13.71
N SER A 220 5.43 10.79 -14.12
CA SER A 220 6.33 10.42 -15.21
C SER A 220 7.26 9.28 -14.76
N PHE A 221 7.51 8.35 -15.67
CA PHE A 221 8.54 7.35 -15.48
C PHE A 221 9.92 8.04 -15.48
N ILE A 222 10.71 7.71 -14.47
CA ILE A 222 12.11 8.15 -14.36
C ILE A 222 12.97 6.91 -14.20
N PRO A 223 13.93 6.65 -15.12
CA PRO A 223 14.86 5.53 -15.02
C PRO A 223 15.62 5.58 -13.69
N LYS A 224 15.71 4.44 -13.01
CA LYS A 224 16.40 4.34 -11.73
C LYS A 224 17.59 3.40 -11.83
N PRO A 225 18.76 3.75 -11.30
CA PRO A 225 19.94 2.89 -11.32
C PRO A 225 19.65 1.56 -10.61
N PHE A 226 20.35 0.51 -11.03
CA PHE A 226 20.22 -0.87 -10.54
C PHE A 226 18.87 -1.53 -10.82
N THR A 227 18.09 -0.99 -11.78
CA THR A 227 16.84 -1.61 -12.24
C THR A 227 17.00 -2.11 -13.68
N PRO A 228 16.18 -3.06 -14.13
CA PRO A 228 16.15 -3.45 -15.55
C PRO A 228 15.94 -2.29 -16.51
N PHE A 229 15.18 -1.27 -16.09
CA PHE A 229 14.88 -0.08 -16.90
C PHE A 229 15.86 1.08 -16.72
N GLN A 230 17.02 0.85 -16.11
CA GLN A 230 17.98 1.93 -15.82
C GLN A 230 18.56 2.64 -17.07
N TRP A 231 18.48 2.02 -18.24
CA TRP A 231 18.99 2.56 -19.49
C TRP A 231 17.90 2.96 -20.49
N GLU A 232 16.63 2.83 -20.08
CA GLU A 232 15.51 3.28 -20.90
C GLU A 232 15.45 4.81 -20.93
N PRO A 233 15.01 5.41 -22.03
CA PRO A 233 14.87 6.86 -22.11
C PRO A 233 13.71 7.34 -21.24
N GLU A 234 13.79 8.57 -20.79
CA GLU A 234 12.64 9.33 -20.28
C GLU A 234 11.91 9.98 -21.47
N ASP A 235 10.58 10.09 -21.38
CA ASP A 235 9.79 10.75 -22.41
C ASP A 235 10.18 12.23 -22.56
N THR A 236 10.16 12.71 -23.80
CA THR A 236 10.38 14.12 -24.10
C THR A 236 9.11 14.93 -23.82
N MET A 237 9.27 16.23 -23.58
CA MET A 237 8.14 17.14 -23.37
C MET A 237 7.43 17.58 -24.67
N THR A 238 7.72 16.93 -25.81
CA THR A 238 7.17 17.24 -27.15
C THR A 238 6.27 16.12 -27.63
#